data_8fdb42fd2eb66d456f0d4ee3ff93d3fd
#
_entry.id   8fdb42fd2eb66d456f0d4ee3ff93d3fd
#
_cell.length_a   1.000
_cell.length_b   1.000
_cell.length_c   1.000
_cell.angle_alpha   90.00
_cell.angle_beta   90.00
_cell.angle_gamma   90.00
#
_symmetry.space_group_name_H-M   'P 1'
#
loop_
_entity.id
_entity.type
_entity.pdbx_description
1 polymer ?
#
loop_
_entity_poly.entity_id
_entity_poly.type
_entity_poly.pdbx_seq_one_letter_code
_entity_poly.pdbx_strand_id
1 'polypeptide(L)'
;MKVLFVFNHQAPYKVRLFNELSKDIEVTALFERLKDSDRDPRFYQGEEIKFKTVYIKGLNLGHDNHLSRGVVRHLKNNQYDIIIMNGWHTFSEMAALNYLKKNRKSYVFYINGGIIRKRESSVLRRIKTHYISGADHYFSPDENSNKYLVHYGANANHIINYPYSTLYEREILPKPLDSQEKAALRTILNLTGAKIFVSVGQFIPRKNYERLLNYWKGQPADHRLILIGGGPEKNKYRRLIRELALTNVQILDFLPREKVFQYFRAADVYLFPSKEDIYGHVVNEALSQGLPVISNQNVNSAHHLIKNGENGYVIDFNDDGKINMAIKDVLNNPEMANAALKTAGQNTIELMAKVHLDAFKDWMERR
;
A
#
# COMPACT_ATOMS: atom_id res chain seq x y z
N MET A 1 -23.84 -15.10 6.35
CA MET A 1 -23.74 -13.63 6.28
C MET A 1 -23.32 -13.22 4.88
N LYS A 2 -24.05 -12.28 4.27
CA LYS A 2 -23.81 -11.77 2.89
C LYS A 2 -23.22 -10.37 2.97
N VAL A 3 -22.01 -10.20 2.48
CA VAL A 3 -21.28 -8.92 2.52
C VAL A 3 -21.02 -8.42 1.10
N LEU A 4 -21.39 -7.15 0.84
CA LEU A 4 -21.08 -6.45 -0.39
C LEU A 4 -19.90 -5.51 -0.20
N PHE A 5 -18.89 -5.65 -1.04
CA PHE A 5 -17.80 -4.69 -1.19
C PHE A 5 -17.96 -3.92 -2.51
N VAL A 6 -18.02 -2.59 -2.43
CA VAL A 6 -18.08 -1.70 -3.60
C VAL A 6 -16.72 -1.02 -3.75
N PHE A 7 -16.02 -1.32 -4.84
CA PHE A 7 -14.64 -0.85 -5.10
C PHE A 7 -14.50 -0.35 -6.54
N ASN A 8 -13.58 0.58 -6.74
CA ASN A 8 -13.32 1.17 -8.05
C ASN A 8 -12.70 0.16 -9.05
N HIS A 9 -11.69 -0.62 -8.63
CA HIS A 9 -11.02 -1.60 -9.49
C HIS A 9 -10.56 -2.84 -8.72
N GLN A 10 -10.32 -3.91 -9.45
CA GLN A 10 -9.92 -5.22 -8.93
C GLN A 10 -8.41 -5.30 -8.70
N ALA A 11 -7.91 -4.67 -7.63
CA ALA A 11 -6.48 -4.79 -7.26
C ALA A 11 -6.17 -6.18 -6.67
N PRO A 12 -4.97 -6.75 -6.91
CA PRO A 12 -4.60 -8.09 -6.44
C PRO A 12 -4.75 -8.30 -4.93
N TYR A 13 -4.35 -7.32 -4.12
CA TYR A 13 -4.50 -7.42 -2.68
C TYR A 13 -5.96 -7.46 -2.20
N LYS A 14 -6.88 -6.84 -2.96
CA LYS A 14 -8.33 -6.94 -2.70
C LYS A 14 -8.83 -8.34 -3.00
N VAL A 15 -8.37 -8.93 -4.11
CA VAL A 15 -8.69 -10.32 -4.47
C VAL A 15 -8.20 -11.28 -3.36
N ARG A 16 -7.00 -11.09 -2.85
CA ARG A 16 -6.45 -11.87 -1.74
C ARG A 16 -7.32 -11.78 -0.49
N LEU A 17 -7.66 -10.56 -0.06
CA LEU A 17 -8.54 -10.36 1.10
C LEU A 17 -9.89 -11.00 0.90
N PHE A 18 -10.53 -10.79 -0.26
CA PHE A 18 -11.88 -11.34 -0.52
C PHE A 18 -11.88 -12.86 -0.65
N ASN A 19 -10.81 -13.45 -1.20
CA ASN A 19 -10.61 -14.89 -1.19
C ASN A 19 -10.50 -15.45 0.24
N GLU A 20 -9.78 -14.74 1.12
CA GLU A 20 -9.63 -15.15 2.51
C GLU A 20 -10.97 -15.06 3.24
N LEU A 21 -11.67 -13.93 3.12
CA LEU A 21 -13.00 -13.74 3.71
C LEU A 21 -14.04 -14.74 3.20
N SER A 22 -13.96 -15.13 1.92
CA SER A 22 -14.94 -16.04 1.30
C SER A 22 -14.88 -17.49 1.83
N LYS A 23 -13.88 -17.81 2.66
CA LYS A 23 -13.84 -19.09 3.38
C LYS A 23 -14.92 -19.19 4.46
N ASP A 24 -15.34 -18.05 5.04
CA ASP A 24 -16.23 -17.99 6.20
C ASP A 24 -17.56 -17.30 5.91
N ILE A 25 -17.64 -16.45 4.88
CA ILE A 25 -18.81 -15.63 4.55
C ILE A 25 -19.07 -15.56 3.05
N GLU A 26 -20.30 -15.22 2.67
CA GLU A 26 -20.67 -14.97 1.27
C GLU A 26 -20.23 -13.57 0.83
N VAL A 27 -19.09 -13.49 0.13
CA VAL A 27 -18.55 -12.23 -0.39
C VAL A 27 -19.07 -11.95 -1.79
N THR A 28 -19.62 -10.75 -1.99
CA THR A 28 -19.87 -10.17 -3.32
C THR A 28 -19.02 -8.92 -3.46
N ALA A 29 -18.11 -8.89 -4.45
CA ALA A 29 -17.35 -7.70 -4.79
C ALA A 29 -17.86 -7.07 -6.08
N LEU A 30 -18.28 -5.81 -5.99
CA LEU A 30 -18.72 -5.01 -7.10
C LEU A 30 -17.58 -4.09 -7.52
N PHE A 31 -17.13 -4.22 -8.76
CA PHE A 31 -16.07 -3.41 -9.34
C PHE A 31 -16.60 -2.52 -10.46
N GLU A 32 -16.20 -1.26 -10.48
CA GLU A 32 -16.52 -0.33 -11.54
C GLU A 32 -15.70 -0.60 -12.80
N ARG A 33 -14.49 -1.14 -12.66
CA ARG A 33 -13.58 -1.50 -13.75
C ARG A 33 -12.64 -2.64 -13.36
N LEU A 34 -12.14 -3.35 -14.37
CA LEU A 34 -11.22 -4.47 -14.19
C LEU A 34 -9.82 -4.00 -13.79
N LYS A 35 -9.32 -2.94 -14.43
CA LYS A 35 -7.95 -2.44 -14.30
C LYS A 35 -7.95 -0.93 -14.21
N ASP A 36 -6.92 -0.39 -13.59
CA ASP A 36 -6.61 1.03 -13.60
C ASP A 36 -5.65 1.34 -14.76
N SER A 37 -5.89 2.45 -15.47
CA SER A 37 -5.06 2.88 -16.61
C SER A 37 -3.65 3.32 -16.20
N ASP A 38 -3.48 3.73 -14.95
CA ASP A 38 -2.21 4.26 -14.43
C ASP A 38 -1.26 3.17 -13.92
N ARG A 39 -1.66 1.90 -14.03
CA ARG A 39 -0.87 0.76 -13.56
C ARG A 39 -0.42 -0.15 -14.69
N ASP A 40 0.80 -0.69 -14.57
CA ASP A 40 1.28 -1.73 -15.48
C ASP A 40 0.29 -2.91 -15.49
N PRO A 41 -0.15 -3.39 -16.67
CA PRO A 41 -1.09 -4.51 -16.77
C PRO A 41 -0.63 -5.78 -16.03
N ARG A 42 0.68 -6.00 -15.91
CA ARG A 42 1.28 -7.14 -15.17
C ARG A 42 1.00 -7.09 -13.68
N PHE A 43 0.67 -5.91 -13.12
CA PHE A 43 0.23 -5.77 -11.72
C PHE A 43 -1.03 -6.60 -11.41
N TYR A 44 -1.90 -6.82 -12.39
CA TYR A 44 -3.20 -7.51 -12.21
C TYR A 44 -3.13 -9.03 -12.48
N GLN A 45 -1.94 -9.61 -12.60
CA GLN A 45 -1.77 -11.04 -12.83
C GLN A 45 -1.69 -11.83 -11.52
N GLY A 46 -2.23 -13.05 -11.50
CA GLY A 46 -1.79 -14.10 -10.58
C GLY A 46 -2.78 -14.62 -9.54
N GLU A 47 -3.92 -14.02 -9.26
CA GLU A 47 -4.84 -14.56 -8.23
C GLU A 47 -6.15 -15.07 -8.85
N GLU A 48 -6.47 -16.33 -8.57
CA GLU A 48 -7.80 -16.91 -8.88
C GLU A 48 -8.86 -16.27 -7.98
N ILE A 49 -10.04 -15.99 -8.53
CA ILE A 49 -11.16 -15.37 -7.79
C ILE A 49 -12.04 -16.49 -7.21
N LYS A 50 -12.21 -16.50 -5.88
CA LYS A 50 -13.00 -17.48 -5.14
C LYS A 50 -14.30 -16.91 -4.54
N PHE A 51 -14.69 -15.71 -4.94
CA PHE A 51 -15.87 -15.00 -4.47
C PHE A 51 -16.72 -14.50 -5.65
N LYS A 52 -17.95 -14.05 -5.38
CA LYS A 52 -18.83 -13.50 -6.41
C LYS A 52 -18.38 -12.12 -6.85
N THR A 53 -18.21 -11.93 -8.15
CA THR A 53 -17.86 -10.65 -8.75
C THR A 53 -19.00 -10.06 -9.55
N VAL A 54 -19.16 -8.74 -9.49
CA VAL A 54 -20.10 -7.97 -10.29
C VAL A 54 -19.35 -6.82 -10.94
N TYR A 55 -19.34 -6.75 -12.26
CA TYR A 55 -18.72 -5.64 -12.99
C TYR A 55 -19.79 -4.70 -13.52
N ILE A 56 -19.62 -3.41 -13.23
CA ILE A 56 -20.57 -2.38 -13.63
C ILE A 56 -20.15 -1.78 -14.98
N LYS A 57 -21.08 -1.81 -15.94
CA LYS A 57 -20.91 -1.07 -17.21
C LYS A 57 -21.15 0.42 -16.97
N GLY A 58 -20.28 1.28 -17.49
CA GLY A 58 -20.38 2.72 -17.35
C GLY A 58 -19.39 3.46 -18.24
N LEU A 59 -19.38 4.78 -18.15
CA LEU A 59 -18.47 5.66 -18.88
C LEU A 59 -17.22 5.95 -18.04
N ASN A 60 -16.05 5.64 -18.58
CA ASN A 60 -14.78 6.09 -18.01
C ASN A 60 -14.52 7.53 -18.47
N LEU A 61 -14.44 8.45 -17.52
CA LEU A 61 -14.25 9.89 -17.74
C LEU A 61 -12.79 10.32 -17.49
N GLY A 62 -11.82 9.43 -17.74
CA GLY A 62 -10.39 9.63 -17.47
C GLY A 62 -10.05 9.52 -15.98
N HIS A 63 -8.75 9.32 -15.67
CA HIS A 63 -8.24 9.08 -14.32
C HIS A 63 -9.29 8.38 -13.41
N ASP A 64 -9.31 8.32 -12.18
CA ASP A 64 -10.22 7.57 -11.33
C ASP A 64 -11.74 7.85 -11.47
N ASN A 65 -12.21 8.53 -12.51
CA ASN A 65 -13.62 8.87 -12.69
C ASN A 65 -14.40 7.83 -13.52
N HIS A 66 -15.42 7.26 -12.88
CA HIS A 66 -16.36 6.36 -13.52
C HIS A 66 -17.80 6.81 -13.24
N LEU A 67 -18.62 6.89 -14.28
CA LEU A 67 -20.03 7.28 -14.18
C LEU A 67 -20.92 6.10 -14.56
N SER A 68 -21.65 5.58 -13.59
CA SER A 68 -22.65 4.54 -13.80
C SER A 68 -23.76 4.61 -12.76
N ARG A 69 -24.98 4.34 -13.21
CA ARG A 69 -26.11 4.08 -12.30
C ARG A 69 -26.17 2.63 -11.83
N GLY A 70 -25.23 1.79 -12.27
CA GLY A 70 -25.20 0.35 -12.01
C GLY A 70 -25.07 0.02 -10.52
N VAL A 71 -24.22 0.76 -9.77
CA VAL A 71 -24.06 0.55 -8.33
C VAL A 71 -25.38 0.76 -7.59
N VAL A 72 -26.06 1.89 -7.83
CA VAL A 72 -27.36 2.19 -7.21
C VAL A 72 -28.43 1.16 -7.61
N ARG A 73 -28.47 0.74 -8.88
CA ARG A 73 -29.38 -0.31 -9.33
C ARG A 73 -29.12 -1.63 -8.62
N HIS A 74 -27.85 -2.00 -8.45
CA HIS A 74 -27.46 -3.21 -7.74
C HIS A 74 -27.90 -3.18 -6.27
N LEU A 75 -27.69 -2.06 -5.57
CA LEU A 75 -28.13 -1.83 -4.19
C LEU A 75 -29.66 -1.84 -4.01
N LYS A 76 -30.41 -1.47 -5.04
CA LYS A 76 -31.89 -1.53 -5.03
C LYS A 76 -32.42 -2.95 -5.17
N ASN A 77 -31.76 -3.76 -5.99
CA ASN A 77 -32.26 -5.08 -6.42
C ASN A 77 -31.70 -6.24 -5.60
N ASN A 78 -30.76 -5.98 -4.67
CA ASN A 78 -30.14 -7.02 -3.86
C ASN A 78 -30.11 -6.60 -2.38
N GLN A 79 -30.14 -7.60 -1.50
CA GLN A 79 -30.03 -7.41 -0.06
C GLN A 79 -28.73 -8.01 0.47
N TYR A 80 -28.07 -7.27 1.34
CA TYR A 80 -26.85 -7.64 2.01
C TYR A 80 -26.96 -7.34 3.49
N ASP A 81 -26.31 -8.16 4.31
CA ASP A 81 -26.23 -7.94 5.75
C ASP A 81 -25.31 -6.76 6.05
N ILE A 82 -24.21 -6.65 5.30
CA ILE A 82 -23.24 -5.56 5.41
C ILE A 82 -22.89 -5.01 4.03
N ILE A 83 -22.85 -3.68 3.91
CA ILE A 83 -22.45 -2.96 2.70
C ILE A 83 -21.20 -2.15 3.02
N ILE A 84 -20.11 -2.39 2.28
CA ILE A 84 -18.83 -1.70 2.43
C ILE A 84 -18.57 -0.82 1.20
N MET A 85 -18.39 0.48 1.44
CA MET A 85 -18.11 1.48 0.41
C MET A 85 -16.65 1.92 0.49
N ASN A 86 -15.86 1.70 -0.57
CA ASN A 86 -14.45 2.06 -0.62
C ASN A 86 -14.26 3.49 -1.15
N GLY A 87 -14.47 4.44 -0.27
CA GLY A 87 -14.25 5.85 -0.63
C GLY A 87 -15.43 6.52 -1.34
N TRP A 88 -15.11 7.65 -1.99
CA TRP A 88 -16.05 8.54 -2.67
C TRP A 88 -15.43 9.18 -3.93
N HIS A 89 -14.46 8.50 -4.52
CA HIS A 89 -13.62 9.07 -5.59
C HIS A 89 -14.30 9.12 -6.94
N THR A 90 -15.28 8.22 -7.19
CA THR A 90 -16.00 8.15 -8.46
C THR A 90 -17.41 8.72 -8.34
N PHE A 91 -17.98 9.18 -9.45
CA PHE A 91 -19.38 9.59 -9.49
C PHE A 91 -20.33 8.47 -9.12
N SER A 92 -19.98 7.23 -9.44
CA SER A 92 -20.76 6.03 -9.09
C SER A 92 -20.78 5.80 -7.58
N GLU A 93 -19.62 5.91 -6.91
CA GLU A 93 -19.50 5.81 -5.45
C GLU A 93 -20.27 6.94 -4.75
N MET A 94 -20.14 8.18 -5.25
CA MET A 94 -20.89 9.35 -4.74
C MET A 94 -22.42 9.12 -4.84
N ALA A 95 -22.89 8.62 -5.99
CA ALA A 95 -24.31 8.33 -6.19
C ALA A 95 -24.80 7.20 -5.26
N ALA A 96 -23.97 6.17 -5.03
CA ALA A 96 -24.28 5.08 -4.11
C ALA A 96 -24.34 5.57 -2.64
N LEU A 97 -23.39 6.37 -2.19
CA LEU A 97 -23.37 6.95 -0.85
C LEU A 97 -24.61 7.85 -0.62
N ASN A 98 -24.95 8.72 -1.60
CA ASN A 98 -26.16 9.53 -1.53
C ASN A 98 -27.42 8.69 -1.45
N TYR A 99 -27.49 7.58 -2.21
CA TYR A 99 -28.63 6.65 -2.16
C TYR A 99 -28.73 5.97 -0.78
N LEU A 100 -27.63 5.49 -0.22
CA LEU A 100 -27.60 4.84 1.10
C LEU A 100 -28.07 5.82 2.18
N LYS A 101 -27.50 7.03 2.22
CA LYS A 101 -27.88 8.09 3.18
C LYS A 101 -29.34 8.50 3.06
N LYS A 102 -29.82 8.78 1.83
CA LYS A 102 -31.21 9.19 1.59
C LYS A 102 -32.23 8.15 2.08
N ASN A 103 -31.88 6.85 1.94
CA ASN A 103 -32.75 5.75 2.34
C ASN A 103 -32.44 5.19 3.73
N ARG A 104 -31.57 5.87 4.53
CA ARG A 104 -31.16 5.46 5.87
C ARG A 104 -30.69 4.02 5.95
N LYS A 105 -29.96 3.57 4.91
CA LYS A 105 -29.38 2.23 4.86
C LYS A 105 -28.04 2.23 5.57
N SER A 106 -27.83 1.27 6.44
CA SER A 106 -26.55 1.04 7.13
C SER A 106 -25.43 0.71 6.13
N TYR A 107 -24.25 1.32 6.30
CA TYR A 107 -23.06 1.02 5.53
C TYR A 107 -21.77 1.32 6.30
N VAL A 108 -20.72 0.64 5.92
CA VAL A 108 -19.37 0.83 6.42
C VAL A 108 -18.56 1.62 5.40
N PHE A 109 -17.83 2.63 5.86
CA PHE A 109 -16.92 3.39 5.01
C PHE A 109 -15.51 2.84 5.12
N TYR A 110 -14.91 2.47 4.00
CA TYR A 110 -13.61 1.83 3.93
C TYR A 110 -12.59 2.74 3.25
N ILE A 111 -11.41 2.92 3.85
CA ILE A 111 -10.32 3.67 3.22
C ILE A 111 -9.02 2.86 3.19
N ASN A 112 -8.23 3.10 2.15
CA ASN A 112 -6.90 2.51 1.95
C ASN A 112 -5.77 3.41 2.44
N GLY A 113 -6.11 4.52 3.07
CA GLY A 113 -5.22 5.54 3.57
C GLY A 113 -5.79 6.94 3.36
N GLY A 114 -5.25 7.93 4.07
CA GLY A 114 -5.68 9.31 3.98
C GLY A 114 -4.58 10.29 4.37
N ILE A 115 -4.51 11.42 3.66
CA ILE A 115 -3.57 12.50 3.94
C ILE A 115 -4.34 13.82 4.05
N ILE A 116 -4.23 14.49 5.20
CA ILE A 116 -4.79 15.83 5.40
C ILE A 116 -3.89 16.83 4.70
N ARG A 117 -4.43 17.55 3.71
CA ARG A 117 -3.69 18.59 3.01
C ARG A 117 -3.65 19.87 3.81
N LYS A 118 -2.46 20.50 3.93
CA LYS A 118 -2.28 21.78 4.65
C LYS A 118 -3.12 22.92 4.07
N ARG A 119 -3.40 22.89 2.77
CA ARG A 119 -4.24 23.87 2.07
C ARG A 119 -5.40 23.14 1.39
N GLU A 120 -6.61 23.41 1.85
CA GLU A 120 -7.83 22.84 1.28
C GLU A 120 -8.91 23.94 1.24
N SER A 121 -9.65 24.00 0.12
CA SER A 121 -10.78 24.93 0.02
C SER A 121 -11.94 24.48 0.91
N SER A 122 -12.69 25.46 1.45
CA SER A 122 -13.87 25.19 2.28
C SER A 122 -14.94 24.38 1.54
N VAL A 123 -15.06 24.57 0.23
CA VAL A 123 -15.99 23.82 -0.63
C VAL A 123 -15.57 22.36 -0.70
N LEU A 124 -14.29 22.07 -1.00
CA LEU A 124 -13.77 20.70 -1.05
C LEU A 124 -13.90 20.02 0.31
N ARG A 125 -13.63 20.72 1.40
CA ARG A 125 -13.81 20.20 2.76
C ARG A 125 -15.27 19.80 3.02
N ARG A 126 -16.25 20.65 2.64
CA ARG A 126 -17.68 20.32 2.76
C ARG A 126 -18.07 19.09 1.97
N ILE A 127 -17.56 18.96 0.73
CA ILE A 127 -17.81 17.79 -0.12
C ILE A 127 -17.27 16.53 0.54
N LYS A 128 -16.02 16.54 1.01
CA LYS A 128 -15.41 15.40 1.72
C LYS A 128 -16.19 15.04 2.98
N THR A 129 -16.52 16.04 3.80
CA THR A 129 -17.32 15.84 5.01
C THR A 129 -18.66 15.20 4.66
N HIS A 130 -19.34 15.67 3.61
CA HIS A 130 -20.61 15.10 3.18
C HIS A 130 -20.49 13.61 2.85
N TYR A 131 -19.44 13.17 2.15
CA TYR A 131 -19.31 11.78 1.73
C TYR A 131 -18.67 10.86 2.80
N ILE A 132 -17.77 11.39 3.60
CA ILE A 132 -17.05 10.61 4.62
C ILE A 132 -17.88 10.46 5.90
N SER A 133 -18.54 11.52 6.37
CA SER A 133 -19.38 11.44 7.57
C SER A 133 -20.63 10.59 7.36
N GLY A 134 -21.23 10.08 8.43
CA GLY A 134 -22.55 9.42 8.41
C GLY A 134 -22.55 7.95 8.00
N ALA A 135 -21.39 7.29 7.95
CA ALA A 135 -21.31 5.84 7.99
C ALA A 135 -21.48 5.34 9.44
N ASP A 136 -22.03 4.14 9.61
CA ASP A 136 -22.19 3.55 10.94
C ASP A 136 -20.85 3.10 11.51
N HIS A 137 -19.95 2.62 10.63
CA HIS A 137 -18.59 2.17 10.99
C HIS A 137 -17.59 2.55 9.90
N TYR A 138 -16.31 2.54 10.27
CA TYR A 138 -15.20 2.88 9.39
C TYR A 138 -14.10 1.84 9.51
N PHE A 139 -13.54 1.43 8.37
CA PHE A 139 -12.28 0.69 8.33
C PHE A 139 -11.15 1.61 7.88
N SER A 140 -10.04 1.58 8.63
CA SER A 140 -8.88 2.43 8.41
C SER A 140 -7.57 1.67 8.62
N PRO A 141 -6.54 1.87 7.77
CA PRO A 141 -5.30 1.10 7.86
C PRO A 141 -4.32 1.58 8.94
N ASP A 142 -4.42 2.83 9.39
CA ASP A 142 -3.43 3.45 10.26
C ASP A 142 -3.96 4.70 10.98
N GLU A 143 -3.21 5.18 11.96
CA GLU A 143 -3.60 6.34 12.79
C GLU A 143 -3.69 7.65 12.00
N ASN A 144 -2.83 7.88 10.99
CA ASN A 144 -2.92 9.08 10.16
C ASN A 144 -4.21 9.08 9.33
N SER A 145 -4.59 7.90 8.86
CA SER A 145 -5.87 7.68 8.17
C SER A 145 -7.07 7.86 9.12
N ASN A 146 -6.94 7.49 10.41
CA ASN A 146 -7.96 7.77 11.42
C ASN A 146 -8.13 9.29 11.60
N LYS A 147 -7.02 10.03 11.74
CA LYS A 147 -7.04 11.49 11.82
C LYS A 147 -7.72 12.11 10.60
N TYR A 148 -7.46 11.57 9.40
CA TYR A 148 -8.12 11.98 8.17
C TYR A 148 -9.64 11.76 8.24
N LEU A 149 -10.10 10.60 8.64
CA LEU A 149 -11.54 10.30 8.79
C LEU A 149 -12.22 11.24 9.79
N VAL A 150 -11.62 11.40 10.98
CA VAL A 150 -12.16 12.29 12.04
C VAL A 150 -12.19 13.74 11.58
N HIS A 151 -11.15 14.20 10.85
CA HIS A 151 -11.12 15.56 10.27
C HIS A 151 -12.30 15.84 9.34
N TYR A 152 -12.84 14.83 8.67
CA TYR A 152 -14.01 14.93 7.80
C TYR A 152 -15.30 14.40 8.44
N GLY A 153 -15.35 14.28 9.77
CA GLY A 153 -16.58 14.08 10.55
C GLY A 153 -16.94 12.62 10.83
N ALA A 154 -16.00 11.67 10.70
CA ALA A 154 -16.19 10.33 11.21
C ALA A 154 -16.15 10.31 12.74
N ASN A 155 -16.98 9.47 13.38
CA ASN A 155 -16.90 9.23 14.81
C ASN A 155 -15.69 8.33 15.11
N ALA A 156 -14.76 8.82 15.92
CA ALA A 156 -13.54 8.11 16.29
C ALA A 156 -13.80 6.73 16.93
N ASN A 157 -14.88 6.61 17.72
CA ASN A 157 -15.27 5.36 18.40
C ASN A 157 -15.81 4.29 17.44
N HIS A 158 -16.11 4.65 16.19
CA HIS A 158 -16.62 3.75 15.17
C HIS A 158 -15.54 3.38 14.13
N ILE A 159 -14.28 3.77 14.36
CA ILE A 159 -13.16 3.45 13.48
C ILE A 159 -12.49 2.16 13.97
N ILE A 160 -12.40 1.19 13.08
CA ILE A 160 -11.69 -0.08 13.30
C ILE A 160 -10.43 -0.07 12.45
N ASN A 161 -9.27 -0.23 13.09
CA ASN A 161 -8.02 -0.40 12.38
C ASN A 161 -7.82 -1.85 11.95
N TYR A 162 -7.31 -2.02 10.72
CA TYR A 162 -6.98 -3.31 10.16
C TYR A 162 -5.54 -3.33 9.64
N PRO A 163 -4.82 -4.45 9.73
CA PRO A 163 -3.48 -4.58 9.18
C PRO A 163 -3.55 -4.61 7.65
N TYR A 164 -3.31 -3.44 7.00
CA TYR A 164 -3.44 -3.31 5.55
C TYR A 164 -2.27 -3.96 4.82
N SER A 165 -2.47 -5.19 4.37
CA SER A 165 -1.44 -6.04 3.79
C SER A 165 -1.71 -6.45 2.35
N THR A 166 -0.63 -6.83 1.66
CA THR A 166 -0.64 -7.53 0.37
C THR A 166 -0.06 -8.94 0.50
N LEU A 167 0.36 -9.33 1.72
CA LEU A 167 1.13 -10.53 2.02
C LEU A 167 0.30 -11.60 2.69
N TYR A 168 0.37 -12.83 2.20
CA TYR A 168 0.02 -13.99 3.00
C TYR A 168 1.15 -14.34 3.98
N GLU A 169 0.82 -14.96 5.10
CA GLU A 169 1.79 -15.42 6.10
C GLU A 169 2.89 -16.31 5.48
N ARG A 170 2.51 -17.19 4.56
CA ARG A 170 3.43 -18.07 3.82
C ARG A 170 4.46 -17.37 2.93
N GLU A 171 4.27 -16.07 2.64
CA GLU A 171 5.19 -15.25 1.83
C GLU A 171 6.28 -14.56 2.68
N ILE A 172 6.16 -14.64 3.99
CA ILE A 172 7.14 -14.10 4.93
C ILE A 172 8.26 -15.12 5.14
N LEU A 173 9.50 -14.66 5.10
CA LEU A 173 10.63 -15.54 5.41
C LEU A 173 10.54 -16.02 6.87
N PRO A 174 10.80 -17.30 7.15
CA PRO A 174 10.79 -17.82 8.52
C PRO A 174 11.97 -17.31 9.36
N LYS A 175 13.08 -16.94 8.72
CA LYS A 175 14.27 -16.35 9.31
C LYS A 175 15.00 -15.49 8.28
N PRO A 176 15.82 -14.49 8.68
CA PRO A 176 16.70 -13.79 7.76
C PRO A 176 17.67 -14.75 7.07
N LEU A 177 18.03 -14.45 5.81
CA LEU A 177 19.09 -15.20 5.14
C LEU A 177 20.42 -15.00 5.85
N ASP A 178 21.19 -16.07 5.98
CA ASP A 178 22.57 -15.98 6.46
C ASP A 178 23.49 -15.40 5.37
N SER A 179 24.77 -15.20 5.73
CA SER A 179 25.76 -14.56 4.85
C SER A 179 26.03 -15.40 3.59
N GLN A 180 25.98 -16.72 3.68
CA GLN A 180 26.25 -17.63 2.55
C GLN A 180 25.03 -17.66 1.60
N GLU A 181 23.82 -17.80 2.14
CA GLU A 181 22.56 -17.74 1.38
C GLU A 181 22.44 -16.40 0.63
N LYS A 182 22.76 -15.29 1.32
CA LYS A 182 22.75 -13.95 0.73
C LYS A 182 23.79 -13.79 -0.39
N ALA A 183 25.02 -14.28 -0.18
CA ALA A 183 26.08 -14.24 -1.19
C ALA A 183 25.72 -15.08 -2.43
N ALA A 184 25.17 -16.29 -2.24
CA ALA A 184 24.71 -17.13 -3.33
C ALA A 184 23.61 -16.44 -4.16
N LEU A 185 22.65 -15.82 -3.49
CA LEU A 185 21.57 -15.08 -4.16
C LEU A 185 22.10 -13.85 -4.93
N ARG A 186 23.08 -13.11 -4.37
CA ARG A 186 23.76 -12.01 -5.05
C ARG A 186 24.46 -12.46 -6.33
N THR A 187 25.11 -13.63 -6.30
CA THR A 187 25.73 -14.24 -7.49
C THR A 187 24.69 -14.54 -8.57
N ILE A 188 23.55 -15.16 -8.20
CA ILE A 188 22.44 -15.46 -9.13
C ILE A 188 21.87 -14.19 -9.77
N LEU A 189 21.80 -13.10 -9.00
CA LEU A 189 21.26 -11.81 -9.45
C LEU A 189 22.33 -10.91 -10.12
N ASN A 190 23.57 -11.38 -10.26
CA ASN A 190 24.72 -10.60 -10.76
C ASN A 190 24.91 -9.29 -9.99
N LEU A 191 24.74 -9.31 -8.68
CA LEU A 191 24.92 -8.17 -7.81
C LEU A 191 26.35 -8.16 -7.25
N THR A 192 27.08 -7.11 -7.58
CA THR A 192 28.43 -6.84 -7.06
C THR A 192 28.39 -5.64 -6.13
N GLY A 193 29.20 -5.64 -5.09
CA GLY A 193 29.29 -4.56 -4.11
C GLY A 193 29.29 -5.09 -2.68
N ALA A 194 29.96 -4.35 -1.76
CA ALA A 194 30.03 -4.73 -0.34
C ALA A 194 28.66 -4.60 0.32
N LYS A 195 27.90 -3.56 -0.04
CA LYS A 195 26.55 -3.29 0.47
C LYS A 195 25.58 -3.03 -0.67
N ILE A 196 24.41 -3.67 -0.60
CA ILE A 196 23.37 -3.58 -1.62
C ILE A 196 22.16 -2.84 -1.04
N PHE A 197 21.76 -1.79 -1.72
CA PHE A 197 20.58 -0.99 -1.41
C PHE A 197 19.55 -1.15 -2.51
N VAL A 198 18.29 -1.23 -2.15
CA VAL A 198 17.22 -1.37 -3.12
C VAL A 198 16.12 -0.32 -2.88
N SER A 199 15.51 0.13 -3.96
CA SER A 199 14.31 0.96 -3.93
C SER A 199 13.36 0.53 -5.03
N VAL A 200 12.09 0.34 -4.71
CA VAL A 200 11.08 -0.22 -5.64
C VAL A 200 9.88 0.73 -5.74
N GLY A 201 9.43 1.00 -6.96
CA GLY A 201 8.21 1.77 -7.17
C GLY A 201 8.11 2.39 -8.56
N GLN A 202 6.97 3.06 -8.79
CA GLN A 202 6.76 3.81 -10.03
C GLN A 202 7.75 4.97 -10.14
N PHE A 203 8.29 5.20 -11.33
CA PHE A 203 9.18 6.34 -11.61
C PHE A 203 8.36 7.59 -11.96
N ILE A 204 7.83 8.20 -10.90
CA ILE A 204 7.02 9.42 -10.90
C ILE A 204 7.58 10.43 -9.90
N PRO A 205 7.32 11.75 -10.05
CA PRO A 205 7.92 12.80 -9.21
C PRO A 205 7.69 12.60 -7.70
N ARG A 206 6.53 12.06 -7.32
CA ARG A 206 6.17 11.80 -5.92
C ARG A 206 7.11 10.79 -5.24
N LYS A 207 7.66 9.81 -5.98
CA LYS A 207 8.58 8.79 -5.45
C LYS A 207 9.99 9.30 -5.17
N ASN A 208 10.34 10.51 -5.66
CA ASN A 208 11.50 11.29 -5.24
C ASN A 208 12.87 10.61 -5.48
N TYR A 209 12.98 9.79 -6.52
CA TYR A 209 14.24 9.13 -6.87
C TYR A 209 15.34 10.12 -7.27
N GLU A 210 14.98 11.31 -7.78
CA GLU A 210 15.93 12.37 -8.06
C GLU A 210 16.72 12.78 -6.79
N ARG A 211 16.03 12.94 -5.66
CA ARG A 211 16.66 13.23 -4.37
C ARG A 211 17.60 12.09 -3.94
N LEU A 212 17.17 10.85 -4.10
CA LEU A 212 17.97 9.68 -3.76
C LEU A 212 19.24 9.59 -4.65
N LEU A 213 19.13 9.85 -5.95
CA LEU A 213 20.28 9.84 -6.86
C LEU A 213 21.28 10.96 -6.54
N ASN A 214 20.80 12.17 -6.22
CA ASN A 214 21.68 13.26 -5.79
C ASN A 214 22.41 12.93 -4.47
N TYR A 215 21.72 12.34 -3.51
CA TYR A 215 22.33 11.84 -2.27
C TYR A 215 23.37 10.75 -2.57
N TRP A 216 23.08 9.85 -3.55
CA TRP A 216 23.91 8.70 -3.84
C TRP A 216 25.31 9.07 -4.36
N LYS A 217 25.50 10.27 -4.91
CA LYS A 217 26.80 10.78 -5.35
C LYS A 217 27.87 10.78 -4.27
N GLY A 218 27.47 10.93 -3.00
CA GLY A 218 28.38 10.93 -1.84
C GLY A 218 28.63 9.56 -1.22
N GLN A 219 28.05 8.48 -1.77
CA GLN A 219 28.15 7.15 -1.19
C GLN A 219 29.42 6.40 -1.61
N PRO A 220 29.94 5.47 -0.78
CA PRO A 220 31.10 4.65 -1.12
C PRO A 220 30.93 3.92 -2.46
N ALA A 221 32.02 3.81 -3.21
CA ALA A 221 32.01 3.20 -4.56
C ALA A 221 31.65 1.70 -4.54
N ASP A 222 31.86 1.02 -3.44
CA ASP A 222 31.51 -0.39 -3.20
C ASP A 222 30.07 -0.59 -2.71
N HIS A 223 29.35 0.49 -2.41
CA HIS A 223 27.89 0.46 -2.22
C HIS A 223 27.19 0.42 -3.56
N ARG A 224 26.13 -0.38 -3.71
CA ARG A 224 25.33 -0.48 -4.93
C ARG A 224 23.87 -0.17 -4.68
N LEU A 225 23.31 0.69 -5.52
CA LEU A 225 21.88 1.03 -5.49
C LEU A 225 21.15 0.40 -6.68
N ILE A 226 20.11 -0.34 -6.39
CA ILE A 226 19.22 -0.96 -7.39
C ILE A 226 17.86 -0.25 -7.33
N LEU A 227 17.47 0.40 -8.42
CA LEU A 227 16.16 1.00 -8.60
C LEU A 227 15.31 0.08 -9.47
N ILE A 228 14.17 -0.43 -8.92
CA ILE A 228 13.29 -1.35 -9.63
C ILE A 228 11.95 -0.68 -9.91
N GLY A 229 11.59 -0.58 -11.18
CA GLY A 229 10.31 -0.01 -11.58
C GLY A 229 10.28 0.60 -12.96
N GLY A 230 9.22 1.32 -13.24
CA GLY A 230 9.00 2.01 -14.51
C GLY A 230 8.12 3.25 -14.32
N GLY A 231 8.02 4.05 -15.35
CA GLY A 231 7.21 5.26 -15.34
C GLY A 231 7.80 6.40 -16.15
N PRO A 232 7.10 7.55 -16.23
CA PRO A 232 7.46 8.67 -17.11
C PRO A 232 8.84 9.28 -16.79
N GLU A 233 9.30 9.23 -15.53
CA GLU A 233 10.57 9.80 -15.10
C GLU A 233 11.79 8.89 -15.42
N LYS A 234 11.61 7.68 -15.99
CA LYS A 234 12.70 6.71 -16.20
C LYS A 234 13.87 7.30 -17.00
N ASN A 235 13.58 8.00 -18.09
CA ASN A 235 14.60 8.59 -18.95
C ASN A 235 15.33 9.76 -18.26
N LYS A 236 14.61 10.51 -17.42
CA LYS A 236 15.21 11.56 -16.57
C LYS A 236 16.21 10.95 -15.60
N TYR A 237 15.85 9.85 -14.90
CA TYR A 237 16.76 9.20 -13.95
C TYR A 237 17.98 8.58 -14.65
N ARG A 238 17.82 7.96 -15.80
CA ARG A 238 18.96 7.47 -16.60
C ARG A 238 19.91 8.59 -17.00
N ARG A 239 19.40 9.76 -17.39
CA ARG A 239 20.20 10.94 -17.71
C ARG A 239 20.93 11.44 -16.47
N LEU A 240 20.24 11.60 -15.34
CA LEU A 240 20.82 12.05 -14.08
C LEU A 240 21.95 11.13 -13.59
N ILE A 241 21.80 9.81 -13.71
CA ILE A 241 22.84 8.83 -13.38
C ILE A 241 24.12 9.10 -14.20
N ARG A 242 23.99 9.39 -15.51
CA ARG A 242 25.14 9.72 -16.36
C ARG A 242 25.76 11.07 -15.99
N GLU A 243 24.93 12.11 -15.80
CA GLU A 243 25.39 13.47 -15.42
C GLU A 243 26.13 13.47 -14.09
N LEU A 244 25.70 12.66 -13.12
CA LEU A 244 26.34 12.51 -11.82
C LEU A 244 27.47 11.46 -11.80
N ALA A 245 27.76 10.82 -12.94
CA ALA A 245 28.76 9.74 -13.08
C ALA A 245 28.57 8.59 -12.08
N LEU A 246 27.34 8.19 -11.80
CA LEU A 246 27.01 7.12 -10.83
C LEU A 246 27.20 5.73 -11.48
N THR A 247 28.40 5.15 -11.32
CA THR A 247 28.74 3.82 -11.87
C THR A 247 28.17 2.67 -11.03
N ASN A 248 27.76 2.96 -9.81
CA ASN A 248 27.26 2.01 -8.82
C ASN A 248 25.71 2.03 -8.64
N VAL A 249 25.00 2.61 -9.61
CA VAL A 249 23.53 2.63 -9.65
C VAL A 249 23.01 1.84 -10.86
N GLN A 250 22.05 0.94 -10.62
CA GLN A 250 21.41 0.16 -11.67
C GLN A 250 19.89 0.41 -11.68
N ILE A 251 19.32 0.63 -12.85
CA ILE A 251 17.87 0.69 -13.07
C ILE A 251 17.41 -0.62 -13.70
N LEU A 252 16.48 -1.28 -13.05
CA LEU A 252 15.75 -2.44 -13.56
C LEU A 252 14.32 -2.02 -13.89
N ASP A 253 13.75 -2.66 -14.93
CA ASP A 253 12.35 -2.47 -15.30
C ASP A 253 11.41 -3.12 -14.27
N PHE A 254 10.12 -2.98 -14.52
CA PHE A 254 9.11 -3.68 -13.71
C PHE A 254 9.41 -5.18 -13.67
N LEU A 255 9.51 -5.73 -12.47
CA LEU A 255 9.74 -7.13 -12.19
C LEU A 255 8.50 -7.76 -11.55
N PRO A 256 8.22 -9.05 -11.82
CA PRO A 256 7.25 -9.82 -11.05
C PRO A 256 7.61 -9.83 -9.56
N ARG A 257 6.60 -9.89 -8.70
CA ARG A 257 6.74 -9.83 -7.23
C ARG A 257 7.80 -10.78 -6.68
N GLU A 258 7.80 -12.04 -7.12
CA GLU A 258 8.78 -13.03 -6.69
C GLU A 258 10.23 -12.62 -6.98
N LYS A 259 10.45 -11.94 -8.12
CA LYS A 259 11.76 -11.38 -8.45
C LYS A 259 12.11 -10.19 -7.55
N VAL A 260 11.15 -9.32 -7.27
CA VAL A 260 11.35 -8.21 -6.32
C VAL A 260 11.75 -8.73 -4.95
N PHE A 261 11.11 -9.80 -4.47
CA PHE A 261 11.45 -10.44 -3.20
C PHE A 261 12.87 -11.03 -3.19
N GLN A 262 13.35 -11.58 -4.31
CA GLN A 262 14.75 -12.00 -4.41
C GLN A 262 15.71 -10.81 -4.23
N TYR A 263 15.41 -9.64 -4.82
CA TYR A 263 16.21 -8.43 -4.60
C TYR A 263 16.13 -7.94 -3.15
N PHE A 264 14.98 -8.01 -2.50
CA PHE A 264 14.85 -7.68 -1.09
C PHE A 264 15.73 -8.59 -0.21
N ARG A 265 15.69 -9.90 -0.44
CA ARG A 265 16.53 -10.89 0.28
C ARG A 265 18.02 -10.66 0.06
N ALA A 266 18.43 -10.25 -1.14
CA ALA A 266 19.83 -9.98 -1.48
C ALA A 266 20.33 -8.64 -0.93
N ALA A 267 19.46 -7.69 -0.66
CA ALA A 267 19.81 -6.34 -0.22
C ALA A 267 20.13 -6.27 1.29
N ASP A 268 20.77 -5.17 1.71
CA ASP A 268 21.06 -4.86 3.09
C ASP A 268 20.12 -3.80 3.66
N VAL A 269 19.64 -2.88 2.80
CA VAL A 269 18.76 -1.77 3.19
C VAL A 269 17.76 -1.48 2.09
N TYR A 270 16.51 -1.29 2.45
CA TYR A 270 15.50 -0.71 1.57
C TYR A 270 15.40 0.80 1.78
N LEU A 271 15.57 1.58 0.72
CA LEU A 271 15.44 3.05 0.76
C LEU A 271 14.13 3.49 0.13
N PHE A 272 13.29 4.20 0.87
CA PHE A 272 11.99 4.67 0.38
C PHE A 272 11.87 6.19 0.51
N PRO A 273 12.42 6.97 -0.47
CA PRO A 273 12.52 8.42 -0.42
C PRO A 273 11.23 9.16 -0.75
N SER A 274 10.11 8.47 -0.89
CA SER A 274 8.84 9.04 -1.38
C SER A 274 8.45 10.31 -0.63
N LYS A 275 8.13 11.38 -1.35
CA LYS A 275 7.67 12.66 -0.76
C LYS A 275 6.39 12.48 0.03
N GLU A 276 5.52 11.60 -0.44
CA GLU A 276 4.30 11.17 0.24
C GLU A 276 3.85 9.81 -0.33
N ASP A 277 3.25 9.00 0.52
CA ASP A 277 2.52 7.81 0.08
C ASP A 277 1.29 7.60 0.96
N ILE A 278 0.14 7.38 0.34
CA ILE A 278 -1.13 7.18 1.06
C ILE A 278 -1.04 5.97 1.99
N TYR A 279 -0.32 4.92 1.56
CA TYR A 279 0.07 3.81 2.41
C TYR A 279 1.52 3.40 2.14
N GLY A 280 1.80 2.70 1.01
CA GLY A 280 3.13 2.23 0.63
C GLY A 280 3.37 0.78 1.03
N HIS A 281 2.61 -0.15 0.46
CA HIS A 281 2.71 -1.60 0.73
C HIS A 281 4.12 -2.18 0.64
N VAL A 282 4.95 -1.61 -0.19
CA VAL A 282 6.34 -2.06 -0.39
C VAL A 282 7.18 -2.03 0.90
N VAL A 283 6.79 -1.22 1.91
CA VAL A 283 7.41 -1.23 3.24
C VAL A 283 7.21 -2.60 3.90
N ASN A 284 5.96 -3.09 3.96
CA ASN A 284 5.67 -4.40 4.52
C ASN A 284 6.29 -5.54 3.69
N GLU A 285 6.31 -5.38 2.37
CA GLU A 285 6.94 -6.33 1.45
C GLU A 285 8.46 -6.45 1.70
N ALA A 286 9.16 -5.34 1.93
CA ALA A 286 10.57 -5.35 2.29
C ALA A 286 10.81 -6.00 3.67
N LEU A 287 10.04 -5.59 4.67
CA LEU A 287 10.10 -6.16 6.02
C LEU A 287 9.84 -7.68 6.03
N SER A 288 8.94 -8.18 5.16
CA SER A 288 8.62 -9.62 5.05
C SER A 288 9.78 -10.49 4.55
N GLN A 289 10.76 -9.87 3.94
CA GLN A 289 11.98 -10.53 3.45
C GLN A 289 13.19 -10.29 4.37
N GLY A 290 12.94 -9.82 5.61
CA GLY A 290 13.97 -9.53 6.58
C GLY A 290 14.82 -8.31 6.22
N LEU A 291 14.31 -7.38 5.41
CA LEU A 291 15.03 -6.20 4.94
C LEU A 291 14.62 -4.97 5.74
N PRO A 292 15.51 -4.37 6.54
CA PRO A 292 15.26 -3.12 7.24
C PRO A 292 14.99 -1.97 6.27
N VAL A 293 14.11 -1.06 6.68
CA VAL A 293 13.59 0.02 5.83
C VAL A 293 13.98 1.38 6.36
N ILE A 294 14.55 2.22 5.51
CA ILE A 294 14.72 3.66 5.76
C ILE A 294 13.72 4.40 4.87
N SER A 295 12.73 5.02 5.49
CA SER A 295 11.62 5.68 4.79
C SER A 295 11.53 7.16 5.13
N ASN A 296 11.00 7.94 4.16
CA ASN A 296 10.64 9.32 4.42
C ASN A 296 9.41 9.42 5.35
N GLN A 297 9.38 10.48 6.15
CA GLN A 297 8.37 10.77 7.17
C GLN A 297 6.93 10.95 6.66
N ASN A 298 6.71 11.10 5.35
CA ASN A 298 5.38 11.31 4.78
C ASN A 298 4.79 10.04 4.14
N VAL A 299 5.20 8.87 4.61
CA VAL A 299 4.71 7.55 4.17
C VAL A 299 3.91 6.92 5.30
N ASN A 300 2.60 6.71 5.11
CA ASN A 300 1.74 6.25 6.21
C ASN A 300 2.11 4.86 6.73
N SER A 301 2.43 3.91 5.84
CA SER A 301 2.86 2.57 6.27
C SER A 301 4.17 2.60 7.06
N ALA A 302 5.07 3.54 6.76
CA ALA A 302 6.32 3.68 7.49
C ALA A 302 6.07 4.07 8.96
N HIS A 303 5.18 5.02 9.21
CA HIS A 303 4.79 5.39 10.57
C HIS A 303 4.11 4.25 11.35
N HIS A 304 3.40 3.38 10.64
CA HIS A 304 2.69 2.26 11.25
C HIS A 304 3.60 1.06 11.50
N LEU A 305 4.51 0.75 10.56
CA LEU A 305 5.29 -0.49 10.54
C LEU A 305 6.73 -0.34 11.02
N ILE A 306 7.31 0.86 10.90
CA ILE A 306 8.71 1.07 11.24
C ILE A 306 8.82 1.64 12.65
N LYS A 307 9.65 0.97 13.45
CA LYS A 307 10.12 1.45 14.75
C LYS A 307 11.59 1.79 14.63
N ASN A 308 11.91 3.08 14.83
CA ASN A 308 13.26 3.58 14.71
C ASN A 308 14.23 2.82 15.64
N GLY A 309 15.32 2.30 15.06
CA GLY A 309 16.32 1.52 15.78
C GLY A 309 15.97 0.03 15.95
N GLU A 310 14.73 -0.42 15.64
CA GLU A 310 14.33 -1.82 15.77
C GLU A 310 14.31 -2.55 14.41
N ASN A 311 13.62 -2.00 13.40
CA ASN A 311 13.45 -2.61 12.08
C ASN A 311 13.69 -1.64 10.92
N GLY A 312 14.18 -0.44 11.22
CA GLY A 312 14.48 0.61 10.25
C GLY A 312 14.36 1.99 10.84
N TYR A 313 14.15 2.99 9.97
CA TYR A 313 14.07 4.40 10.36
C TYR A 313 13.03 5.17 9.53
N VAL A 314 12.28 6.04 10.19
CA VAL A 314 11.46 7.07 9.57
C VAL A 314 12.15 8.41 9.77
N ILE A 315 12.61 9.02 8.67
CA ILE A 315 13.46 10.22 8.70
C ILE A 315 12.99 11.27 7.67
N ASP A 316 13.56 12.47 7.77
CA ASP A 316 13.47 13.44 6.66
C ASP A 316 14.54 13.11 5.62
N PHE A 317 14.14 12.66 4.44
CA PHE A 317 15.05 12.37 3.32
C PHE A 317 15.71 13.62 2.71
N ASN A 318 15.41 14.84 3.17
CA ASN A 318 16.16 16.03 2.79
C ASN A 318 17.42 16.25 3.65
N ASP A 319 17.58 15.52 4.73
CA ASP A 319 18.70 15.60 5.68
C ASP A 319 19.68 14.44 5.44
N ASP A 320 20.80 14.73 4.74
CA ASP A 320 21.84 13.73 4.44
C ASP A 320 22.48 13.15 5.72
N GLY A 321 22.60 13.94 6.78
CA GLY A 321 23.13 13.48 8.06
C GLY A 321 22.25 12.40 8.68
N LYS A 322 20.92 12.57 8.65
CA LYS A 322 19.99 11.57 9.15
C LYS A 322 19.98 10.30 8.30
N ILE A 323 20.10 10.43 6.97
CA ILE A 323 20.21 9.27 6.08
C ILE A 323 21.48 8.48 6.40
N ASN A 324 22.64 9.16 6.52
CA ASN A 324 23.92 8.53 6.83
C ASN A 324 23.90 7.81 8.19
N MET A 325 23.34 8.46 9.22
CA MET A 325 23.18 7.87 10.56
C MET A 325 22.32 6.60 10.47
N ALA A 326 21.15 6.67 9.84
CA ALA A 326 20.26 5.54 9.72
C ALA A 326 20.87 4.38 8.93
N ILE A 327 21.57 4.65 7.82
CA ILE A 327 22.30 3.63 7.05
C ILE A 327 23.37 2.97 7.92
N LYS A 328 24.21 3.76 8.60
CA LYS A 328 25.28 3.23 9.46
C LYS A 328 24.71 2.30 10.54
N ASP A 329 23.63 2.70 11.17
CA ASP A 329 23.03 1.90 12.25
C ASP A 329 22.41 0.62 11.71
N VAL A 330 21.63 0.67 10.62
CA VAL A 330 21.07 -0.52 9.97
C VAL A 330 22.16 -1.52 9.57
N LEU A 331 23.26 -1.04 8.98
CA LEU A 331 24.36 -1.91 8.53
C LEU A 331 25.14 -2.55 9.70
N ASN A 332 25.08 -1.98 10.89
CA ASN A 332 25.77 -2.48 12.10
C ASN A 332 24.84 -3.26 13.04
N ASN A 333 23.53 -3.31 12.77
CA ASN A 333 22.56 -3.99 13.62
C ASN A 333 21.84 -5.13 12.88
N PRO A 334 22.40 -6.35 12.87
CA PRO A 334 21.81 -7.50 12.17
C PRO A 334 20.46 -7.93 12.76
N GLU A 335 20.16 -7.62 14.02
CA GLU A 335 18.88 -7.96 14.66
C GLU A 335 17.69 -7.21 14.07
N MET A 336 17.92 -6.11 13.35
CA MET A 336 16.86 -5.41 12.63
C MET A 336 16.16 -6.30 11.60
N ALA A 337 16.85 -7.29 11.03
CA ALA A 337 16.25 -8.24 10.09
C ALA A 337 15.21 -9.15 10.79
N ASN A 338 15.49 -9.63 12.00
CA ASN A 338 14.55 -10.41 12.80
C ASN A 338 13.33 -9.57 13.20
N ALA A 339 13.56 -8.33 13.62
CA ALA A 339 12.48 -7.40 13.98
C ALA A 339 11.61 -7.02 12.76
N ALA A 340 12.21 -6.92 11.56
CA ALA A 340 11.49 -6.72 10.31
C ALA A 340 10.51 -7.86 10.02
N LEU A 341 10.96 -9.12 10.10
CA LEU A 341 10.10 -10.30 9.91
C LEU A 341 8.99 -10.37 10.95
N LYS A 342 9.30 -10.09 12.22
CA LYS A 342 8.28 -10.03 13.28
C LYS A 342 7.19 -9.03 12.99
N THR A 343 7.55 -7.83 12.52
CA THR A 343 6.59 -6.79 12.15
C THR A 343 5.72 -7.23 10.96
N ALA A 344 6.33 -7.82 9.91
CA ALA A 344 5.59 -8.31 8.77
C ALA A 344 4.59 -9.41 9.15
N GLY A 345 4.97 -10.32 10.08
CA GLY A 345 4.11 -11.38 10.60
C GLY A 345 2.86 -10.86 11.34
N GLN A 346 2.87 -9.61 11.80
CA GLN A 346 1.71 -8.94 12.38
C GLN A 346 0.83 -8.22 11.35
N ASN A 347 1.22 -8.25 10.06
CA ASN A 347 0.55 -7.52 8.99
C ASN A 347 0.38 -8.43 7.75
N THR A 348 -0.52 -9.41 7.86
CA THR A 348 -0.82 -10.38 6.82
C THR A 348 -2.27 -10.28 6.34
N ILE A 349 -2.58 -10.92 5.20
CA ILE A 349 -3.94 -11.01 4.66
C ILE A 349 -4.85 -11.80 5.61
N GLU A 350 -4.33 -12.84 6.24
CA GLU A 350 -5.07 -13.66 7.20
C GLU A 350 -5.50 -12.84 8.42
N LEU A 351 -4.59 -12.05 9.00
CA LEU A 351 -4.90 -11.14 10.10
C LEU A 351 -5.85 -10.01 9.66
N MET A 352 -5.66 -9.48 8.46
CA MET A 352 -6.56 -8.50 7.86
C MET A 352 -7.98 -9.06 7.76
N ALA A 353 -8.13 -10.27 7.21
CA ALA A 353 -9.43 -10.94 7.09
C ALA A 353 -10.05 -11.22 8.47
N LYS A 354 -9.25 -11.68 9.44
CA LYS A 354 -9.70 -11.92 10.81
C LYS A 354 -10.31 -10.67 11.44
N VAL A 355 -9.65 -9.51 11.35
CA VAL A 355 -10.17 -8.25 11.90
C VAL A 355 -11.52 -7.88 11.26
N HIS A 356 -11.67 -8.09 9.94
CA HIS A 356 -12.93 -7.85 9.25
C HIS A 356 -14.04 -8.80 9.74
N LEU A 357 -13.74 -10.10 9.83
CA LEU A 357 -14.71 -11.10 10.29
C LEU A 357 -15.16 -10.85 11.75
N ASP A 358 -14.24 -10.50 12.62
CA ASP A 358 -14.54 -10.21 14.03
C ASP A 358 -15.47 -8.97 14.12
N ALA A 359 -15.16 -7.91 13.34
CA ALA A 359 -16.01 -6.72 13.26
C ALA A 359 -17.42 -7.05 12.71
N PHE A 360 -17.50 -7.84 11.66
CA PHE A 360 -18.78 -8.23 11.05
C PHE A 360 -19.65 -9.04 12.02
N LYS A 361 -19.06 -9.94 12.78
CA LYS A 361 -19.78 -10.72 13.82
C LYS A 361 -20.33 -9.79 14.92
N ASP A 362 -19.48 -8.92 15.46
CA ASP A 362 -19.88 -7.95 16.49
C ASP A 362 -21.05 -7.05 16.02
N TRP A 363 -21.00 -6.57 14.77
CA TRP A 363 -22.08 -5.73 14.23
C TRP A 363 -23.39 -6.50 13.99
N MET A 364 -23.30 -7.78 13.66
CA MET A 364 -24.51 -8.62 13.51
C MET A 364 -25.16 -8.99 14.83
N GLU A 365 -24.36 -9.17 15.89
CA GLU A 365 -24.86 -9.47 17.25
C GLU A 365 -25.53 -8.27 17.92
N ARG A 366 -25.13 -7.04 17.54
CA ARG A 366 -25.68 -5.79 18.10
C ARG A 366 -26.93 -5.26 17.37
N ARG A 367 -27.35 -5.92 16.30
CA ARG A 367 -28.59 -5.60 15.55
C ARG A 367 -29.80 -6.34 16.11
#